data_29158b8acd34a2fc15a2c603dea7d983
#
_entry.id   29158b8acd34a2fc15a2c603dea7d983
#
_cell.length_a   1.000
_cell.length_b   1.000
_cell.length_c   1.000
_cell.angle_alpha   90.00
_cell.angle_beta   90.00
_cell.angle_gamma   90.00
#
_symmetry.space_group_name_H-M   'P 1'
#
loop_
_entity.id
_entity.type
_entity.pdbx_description
1 polymer ?
#
loop_
_entity_poly.entity_id
_entity_poly.type
_entity_poly.pdbx_seq_one_letter_code
_entity_poly.pdbx_strand_id
1 'polypeptide(L)'
;MVNFNNDWDEILDGEFDKDYYVRLRQFLINEYKTCRIYPSMYDIYNAMKLTAYNDVKCVIIGQDPYHGEGQAHGLSFSVRQGIAPPPSLVNIFKEIYNDVGIDNSGKHGDLTKWAENGVLLLNSVLTVRANQPRSHRGMGWENFTTEIITLLNKREKPMVFLLWGNDAKQKMSYITNPNHLVLTSAHPSPLSAYNGFFGCRHFSKANEFLRKNGLEEIDWSI
;
A
#
# COMPACT_ATOMS: atom_id res chain seq x y z
N MET A 1 -11.02 -1.27 20.17
CA MET A 1 -9.87 -2.08 19.72
C MET A 1 -9.98 -2.17 18.21
N VAL A 2 -8.87 -2.08 17.48
CA VAL A 2 -8.86 -2.34 16.02
C VAL A 2 -9.11 -3.84 15.85
N ASN A 3 -9.91 -4.23 14.86
CA ASN A 3 -10.18 -5.61 14.54
C ASN A 3 -10.07 -5.78 13.02
N PHE A 4 -9.18 -6.66 12.57
CA PHE A 4 -8.96 -6.96 11.15
C PHE A 4 -9.81 -8.13 10.68
N ASN A 5 -10.32 -8.98 11.61
CA ASN A 5 -11.00 -10.25 11.38
C ASN A 5 -10.13 -11.28 10.62
N ASN A 6 -8.83 -11.24 10.85
CA ASN A 6 -7.86 -12.18 10.30
C ASN A 6 -6.60 -12.26 11.20
N ASP A 7 -5.54 -12.92 10.74
CA ASP A 7 -4.32 -13.19 11.50
C ASP A 7 -3.50 -11.94 11.89
N TRP A 8 -3.76 -10.77 11.32
CA TRP A 8 -3.20 -9.50 11.81
C TRP A 8 -3.60 -9.18 13.24
N ASP A 9 -4.77 -9.66 13.72
CA ASP A 9 -5.20 -9.42 15.09
C ASP A 9 -4.23 -10.03 16.11
N GLU A 10 -3.69 -11.23 15.83
CA GLU A 10 -2.69 -11.90 16.65
C GLU A 10 -1.29 -11.31 16.41
N ILE A 11 -0.90 -11.08 15.14
CA ILE A 11 0.42 -10.57 14.75
C ILE A 11 0.71 -9.17 15.31
N LEU A 12 -0.32 -8.33 15.46
CA LEU A 12 -0.22 -6.96 15.98
C LEU A 12 -0.66 -6.85 17.44
N ASP A 13 -0.77 -7.98 18.14
CA ASP A 13 -1.09 -7.95 19.57
C ASP A 13 -0.06 -7.10 20.33
N GLY A 14 -0.56 -6.20 21.19
CA GLY A 14 0.26 -5.23 21.93
C GLY A 14 0.82 -4.04 21.13
N GLU A 15 0.74 -4.02 19.79
CA GLU A 15 1.21 -2.88 18.99
C GLU A 15 0.42 -1.60 19.28
N PHE A 16 -0.88 -1.76 19.50
CA PHE A 16 -1.81 -0.65 19.77
C PHE A 16 -1.65 -0.03 21.18
N ASP A 17 -0.92 -0.69 22.07
CA ASP A 17 -0.64 -0.23 23.43
C ASP A 17 0.70 0.50 23.54
N LYS A 18 1.50 0.51 22.48
CA LYS A 18 2.77 1.24 22.44
C LYS A 18 2.54 2.76 22.54
N ASP A 19 3.41 3.45 23.25
CA ASP A 19 3.30 4.91 23.51
C ASP A 19 3.11 5.75 22.26
N TYR A 20 3.81 5.42 21.17
CA TYR A 20 3.68 6.18 19.92
C TYR A 20 2.29 6.02 19.33
N TYR A 21 1.69 4.81 19.43
CA TYR A 21 0.37 4.54 18.88
C TYR A 21 -0.73 5.17 19.74
N VAL A 22 -0.57 5.16 21.05
CA VAL A 22 -1.49 5.85 21.97
C VAL A 22 -1.54 7.35 21.67
N ARG A 23 -0.37 7.97 21.45
CA ARG A 23 -0.29 9.39 21.02
C ARG A 23 -0.90 9.62 19.65
N LEU A 24 -0.63 8.76 18.67
CA LEU A 24 -1.23 8.81 17.34
C LEU A 24 -2.76 8.72 17.43
N ARG A 25 -3.28 7.78 18.20
CA ARG A 25 -4.72 7.60 18.39
C ARG A 25 -5.38 8.85 18.99
N GLN A 26 -4.75 9.45 20.02
CA GLN A 26 -5.26 10.68 20.62
C GLN A 26 -5.26 11.85 19.61
N PHE A 27 -4.22 11.97 18.83
CA PHE A 27 -4.14 12.94 17.71
C PHE A 27 -5.29 12.71 16.72
N LEU A 28 -5.50 11.48 16.24
CA LEU A 28 -6.54 11.15 15.28
C LEU A 28 -7.95 11.44 15.83
N ILE A 29 -8.22 11.13 17.11
CA ILE A 29 -9.50 11.46 17.74
C ILE A 29 -9.80 12.96 17.63
N ASN A 30 -8.80 13.80 17.85
CA ASN A 30 -8.96 15.25 17.71
C ASN A 30 -9.15 15.66 16.25
N GLU A 31 -8.34 15.10 15.33
CA GLU A 31 -8.39 15.38 13.90
C GLU A 31 -9.77 15.07 13.29
N TYR A 32 -10.32 13.88 13.56
CA TYR A 32 -11.64 13.49 13.05
C TYR A 32 -12.81 14.29 13.66
N LYS A 33 -12.59 14.94 14.82
CA LYS A 33 -13.60 15.84 15.44
C LYS A 33 -13.58 17.24 14.83
N THR A 34 -12.42 17.71 14.41
CA THR A 34 -12.20 19.13 14.07
C THR A 34 -11.92 19.38 12.59
N CYS A 35 -11.50 18.35 11.86
CA CYS A 35 -11.11 18.44 10.45
C CYS A 35 -11.79 17.35 9.62
N ARG A 36 -11.89 17.59 8.32
CA ARG A 36 -12.27 16.53 7.36
C ARG A 36 -11.05 15.69 7.03
N ILE A 37 -11.09 14.42 7.41
CA ILE A 37 -9.98 13.47 7.27
C ILE A 37 -10.35 12.38 6.28
N TYR A 38 -9.37 11.91 5.51
CA TYR A 38 -9.48 10.77 4.62
C TYR A 38 -8.40 9.71 4.94
N PRO A 39 -8.74 8.42 4.73
CA PRO A 39 -10.07 7.86 4.47
C PRO A 39 -11.01 8.02 5.67
N SER A 40 -12.25 7.51 5.57
CA SER A 40 -13.12 7.30 6.73
C SER A 40 -12.39 6.50 7.80
N MET A 41 -12.67 6.77 9.09
CA MET A 41 -12.04 6.05 10.21
C MET A 41 -12.24 4.53 10.14
N TYR A 42 -13.31 4.08 9.49
CA TYR A 42 -13.62 2.65 9.32
C TYR A 42 -12.76 1.98 8.23
N ASP A 43 -12.18 2.78 7.34
CA ASP A 43 -11.41 2.32 6.16
C ASP A 43 -9.90 2.41 6.35
N ILE A 44 -9.40 3.04 7.45
CA ILE A 44 -7.96 3.28 7.67
C ILE A 44 -7.11 2.02 7.45
N TYR A 45 -7.61 0.88 7.90
CA TYR A 45 -6.89 -0.40 7.91
C TYR A 45 -7.35 -1.37 6.82
N ASN A 46 -8.05 -0.92 5.78
CA ASN A 46 -8.59 -1.81 4.74
C ASN A 46 -7.51 -2.62 4.04
N ALA A 47 -6.30 -2.10 3.87
CA ALA A 47 -5.18 -2.88 3.31
C ALA A 47 -4.93 -4.18 4.08
N MET A 48 -4.93 -4.12 5.42
CA MET A 48 -4.72 -5.29 6.28
C MET A 48 -5.99 -6.13 6.47
N LYS A 49 -7.17 -5.51 6.43
CA LYS A 49 -8.44 -6.25 6.50
C LYS A 49 -8.68 -7.13 5.27
N LEU A 50 -8.29 -6.64 4.09
CA LEU A 50 -8.49 -7.32 2.82
C LEU A 50 -7.35 -8.29 2.48
N THR A 51 -6.15 -8.06 3.01
CA THR A 51 -4.98 -8.91 2.79
C THR A 51 -4.49 -9.43 4.13
N ALA A 52 -4.82 -10.66 4.50
CA ALA A 52 -4.35 -11.30 5.72
C ALA A 52 -2.82 -11.47 5.71
N TYR A 53 -2.17 -11.47 6.88
CA TYR A 53 -0.71 -11.52 7.00
C TYR A 53 -0.10 -12.71 6.25
N ASN A 54 -0.67 -13.91 6.41
CA ASN A 54 -0.17 -15.11 5.75
C ASN A 54 -0.46 -15.16 4.23
N ASP A 55 -1.40 -14.36 3.75
CA ASP A 55 -1.78 -14.31 2.34
C ASP A 55 -0.97 -13.28 1.53
N VAL A 56 -0.20 -12.40 2.19
CA VAL A 56 0.61 -11.41 1.50
C VAL A 56 1.61 -12.10 0.55
N LYS A 57 1.49 -11.83 -0.74
CA LYS A 57 2.40 -12.23 -1.82
C LYS A 57 3.25 -11.05 -2.31
N CYS A 58 2.66 -9.85 -2.30
CA CYS A 58 3.30 -8.63 -2.76
C CYS A 58 2.91 -7.45 -1.86
N VAL A 59 3.86 -6.56 -1.60
CA VAL A 59 3.63 -5.30 -0.87
C VAL A 59 3.90 -4.14 -1.81
N ILE A 60 2.93 -3.25 -2.00
CA ILE A 60 3.11 -2.00 -2.72
C ILE A 60 2.99 -0.85 -1.71
N ILE A 61 4.06 -0.04 -1.60
CA ILE A 61 4.09 1.03 -0.62
C ILE A 61 3.81 2.37 -1.29
N GLY A 62 2.68 2.99 -0.90
CA GLY A 62 2.34 4.37 -1.22
C GLY A 62 2.85 5.36 -0.17
N GLN A 63 2.62 6.64 -0.40
CA GLN A 63 3.05 7.72 0.50
C GLN A 63 1.97 8.00 1.55
N ASP A 64 0.91 8.66 1.17
CA ASP A 64 -0.27 9.02 1.97
C ASP A 64 -1.54 8.85 1.13
N PRO A 65 -2.72 8.82 1.75
CA PRO A 65 -3.98 8.66 1.00
C PRO A 65 -4.23 9.84 0.06
N TYR A 66 -5.01 9.62 -0.99
CA TYR A 66 -5.56 10.71 -1.77
C TYR A 66 -6.39 11.63 -0.88
N HIS A 67 -6.20 12.93 -1.02
CA HIS A 67 -6.80 13.96 -0.16
C HIS A 67 -8.06 14.61 -0.75
N GLY A 68 -8.52 14.16 -1.92
CA GLY A 68 -9.78 14.58 -2.53
C GLY A 68 -10.97 13.81 -1.98
N GLU A 69 -12.14 14.44 -2.05
CA GLU A 69 -13.40 13.84 -1.59
C GLU A 69 -13.72 12.53 -2.30
N GLY A 70 -14.11 11.50 -1.55
CA GLY A 70 -14.54 10.21 -2.08
C GLY A 70 -13.43 9.33 -2.66
N GLN A 71 -12.17 9.80 -2.71
CA GLN A 71 -11.07 9.06 -3.33
C GLN A 71 -10.57 7.92 -2.44
N ALA A 72 -10.00 8.25 -1.28
CA ALA A 72 -9.30 7.29 -0.43
C ALA A 72 -10.26 6.33 0.29
N HIS A 73 -9.87 5.04 0.32
CA HIS A 73 -10.60 3.99 1.02
C HIS A 73 -9.68 2.98 1.73
N GLY A 74 -8.46 3.42 2.09
CA GLY A 74 -7.52 2.64 2.90
C GLY A 74 -6.57 1.73 2.10
N LEU A 75 -6.58 1.82 0.78
CA LEU A 75 -5.65 1.11 -0.12
C LEU A 75 -4.76 2.12 -0.86
N SER A 76 -3.45 1.91 -0.88
CA SER A 76 -2.52 2.77 -1.61
C SER A 76 -2.82 2.73 -3.12
N PHE A 77 -2.69 3.88 -3.80
CA PHE A 77 -2.95 4.09 -5.24
C PHE A 77 -4.39 3.86 -5.70
N SER A 78 -5.26 3.32 -4.86
CA SER A 78 -6.64 2.96 -5.17
C SER A 78 -7.62 4.10 -4.89
N VAL A 79 -8.66 4.20 -5.69
CA VAL A 79 -9.81 5.08 -5.46
C VAL A 79 -11.11 4.28 -5.54
N ARG A 80 -12.16 4.77 -4.87
CA ARG A 80 -13.48 4.12 -4.91
C ARG A 80 -14.04 4.04 -6.33
N GLN A 81 -14.86 3.04 -6.58
CA GLN A 81 -15.63 2.96 -7.83
C GLN A 81 -16.44 4.23 -8.04
N GLY A 82 -16.54 4.69 -9.29
CA GLY A 82 -17.19 5.94 -9.65
C GLY A 82 -16.26 7.18 -9.60
N ILE A 83 -15.05 7.03 -9.04
CA ILE A 83 -14.01 8.07 -9.07
C ILE A 83 -13.05 7.76 -10.23
N ALA A 84 -12.74 8.76 -11.02
CA ALA A 84 -11.76 8.63 -12.12
C ALA A 84 -10.39 8.23 -11.56
N PRO A 85 -9.69 7.25 -12.19
CA PRO A 85 -8.35 6.87 -11.79
C PRO A 85 -7.39 8.07 -11.76
N PRO A 86 -6.69 8.32 -10.63
CA PRO A 86 -5.72 9.41 -10.55
C PRO A 86 -4.53 9.19 -11.49
N PRO A 87 -3.81 10.24 -11.87
CA PRO A 87 -2.73 10.16 -12.87
C PRO A 87 -1.65 9.12 -12.57
N SER A 88 -1.31 8.90 -11.28
CA SER A 88 -0.35 7.85 -10.89
C SER A 88 -0.90 6.46 -11.19
N LEU A 89 -2.19 6.22 -10.92
CA LEU A 89 -2.83 4.93 -11.20
C LEU A 89 -2.96 4.68 -12.71
N VAL A 90 -3.29 5.71 -13.48
CA VAL A 90 -3.29 5.63 -14.96
C VAL A 90 -1.91 5.19 -15.47
N ASN A 91 -0.83 5.73 -14.91
CA ASN A 91 0.54 5.34 -15.28
C ASN A 91 0.87 3.90 -14.85
N ILE A 92 0.36 3.45 -13.69
CA ILE A 92 0.47 2.05 -13.25
C ILE A 92 -0.22 1.13 -14.28
N PHE A 93 -1.44 1.43 -14.69
CA PHE A 93 -2.16 0.64 -15.70
C PHE A 93 -1.44 0.61 -17.04
N LYS A 94 -0.86 1.74 -17.46
CA LYS A 94 -0.06 1.81 -18.69
C LYS A 94 1.19 0.91 -18.61
N GLU A 95 1.87 0.90 -17.48
CA GLU A 95 3.04 0.01 -17.29
C GLU A 95 2.62 -1.46 -17.25
N ILE A 96 1.49 -1.80 -16.60
CA ILE A 96 0.93 -3.18 -16.61
C ILE A 96 0.65 -3.63 -18.05
N TYR A 97 0.00 -2.78 -18.85
CA TYR A 97 -0.25 -3.10 -20.25
C TYR A 97 1.04 -3.36 -21.04
N ASN A 98 2.04 -2.49 -20.89
CA ASN A 98 3.32 -2.62 -21.59
C ASN A 98 4.16 -3.82 -21.12
N ASP A 99 4.03 -4.22 -19.84
CA ASP A 99 4.84 -5.29 -19.24
C ASP A 99 4.21 -6.69 -19.41
N VAL A 100 2.91 -6.80 -19.15
CA VAL A 100 2.19 -8.09 -19.10
C VAL A 100 0.97 -8.19 -20.01
N GLY A 101 0.67 -7.17 -20.81
CA GLY A 101 -0.40 -7.16 -21.81
C GLY A 101 -1.82 -7.04 -21.24
N ILE A 102 -1.99 -6.80 -19.95
CA ILE A 102 -3.30 -6.66 -19.31
C ILE A 102 -3.80 -5.22 -19.46
N ASP A 103 -4.93 -5.03 -20.14
CA ASP A 103 -5.53 -3.72 -20.33
C ASP A 103 -6.53 -3.39 -19.21
N ASN A 104 -6.16 -2.44 -18.37
CA ASN A 104 -7.00 -1.85 -17.34
C ASN A 104 -7.47 -0.42 -17.73
N SER A 105 -7.18 0.05 -18.93
CA SER A 105 -7.61 1.36 -19.40
C SER A 105 -9.13 1.43 -19.50
N GLY A 106 -9.70 2.58 -19.16
CA GLY A 106 -11.15 2.79 -19.19
C GLY A 106 -11.95 2.05 -18.11
N LYS A 107 -11.31 1.27 -17.26
CA LYS A 107 -11.95 0.64 -16.10
C LYS A 107 -11.97 1.58 -14.88
N HIS A 108 -12.53 1.12 -13.78
CA HIS A 108 -12.52 1.86 -12.51
C HIS A 108 -11.11 1.92 -11.89
N GLY A 109 -10.93 2.71 -10.82
CA GLY A 109 -9.65 2.83 -10.10
C GLY A 109 -9.62 2.06 -8.77
N ASP A 110 -10.56 1.16 -8.54
CA ASP A 110 -10.65 0.38 -7.31
C ASP A 110 -9.79 -0.90 -7.42
N LEU A 111 -8.77 -0.99 -6.56
CA LEU A 111 -7.81 -2.10 -6.53
C LEU A 111 -8.15 -3.16 -5.45
N THR A 112 -9.38 -3.19 -4.96
CA THR A 112 -9.82 -4.17 -3.95
C THR A 112 -9.52 -5.60 -4.39
N LYS A 113 -9.74 -5.93 -5.67
CA LYS A 113 -9.40 -7.25 -6.23
C LYS A 113 -7.93 -7.62 -6.01
N TRP A 114 -7.00 -6.68 -6.16
CA TRP A 114 -5.58 -6.98 -5.89
C TRP A 114 -5.34 -7.27 -4.41
N ALA A 115 -5.96 -6.48 -3.52
CA ALA A 115 -5.82 -6.69 -2.07
C ALA A 115 -6.36 -8.06 -1.65
N GLU A 116 -7.52 -8.47 -2.15
CA GLU A 116 -8.12 -9.79 -1.91
C GLU A 116 -7.29 -10.95 -2.48
N ASN A 117 -6.42 -10.67 -3.46
CA ASN A 117 -5.53 -11.66 -4.10
C ASN A 117 -4.07 -11.59 -3.58
N GLY A 118 -3.85 -11.00 -2.42
CA GLY A 118 -2.57 -11.05 -1.71
C GLY A 118 -1.63 -9.88 -2.00
N VAL A 119 -2.13 -8.77 -2.56
CA VAL A 119 -1.34 -7.54 -2.72
C VAL A 119 -1.64 -6.58 -1.58
N LEU A 120 -0.75 -6.47 -0.60
CA LEU A 120 -0.88 -5.50 0.48
C LEU A 120 -0.60 -4.08 -0.05
N LEU A 121 -1.67 -3.31 -0.26
CA LEU A 121 -1.63 -1.93 -0.77
C LEU A 121 -1.51 -0.95 0.41
N LEU A 122 -0.30 -0.79 0.95
CA LEU A 122 -0.02 -0.04 2.19
C LEU A 122 0.50 1.36 1.89
N ASN A 123 -0.07 2.41 2.50
CA ASN A 123 0.57 3.73 2.55
C ASN A 123 1.53 3.83 3.75
N SER A 124 2.56 4.66 3.64
CA SER A 124 3.46 4.97 4.78
C SER A 124 2.75 5.76 5.87
N VAL A 125 1.80 6.62 5.49
CA VAL A 125 0.91 7.40 6.36
C VAL A 125 -0.52 7.03 6.00
N LEU A 126 -1.36 6.62 6.97
CA LEU A 126 -2.67 6.02 6.67
C LEU A 126 -3.83 7.02 6.66
N THR A 127 -3.59 8.28 7.05
CA THR A 127 -4.63 9.32 7.07
C THR A 127 -4.10 10.66 6.58
N VAL A 128 -4.98 11.53 6.09
CA VAL A 128 -4.64 12.85 5.56
C VAL A 128 -5.82 13.81 5.75
N ARG A 129 -5.56 15.11 5.98
CA ARG A 129 -6.60 16.15 5.94
C ARG A 129 -7.05 16.41 4.50
N ALA A 130 -8.33 16.70 4.33
CA ALA A 130 -8.89 17.11 3.03
C ALA A 130 -8.07 18.25 2.42
N ASN A 131 -7.68 18.08 1.14
CA ASN A 131 -6.90 19.05 0.36
C ASN A 131 -5.52 19.44 0.93
N GLN A 132 -4.98 18.69 1.91
CA GLN A 132 -3.69 18.99 2.54
C GLN A 132 -2.79 17.74 2.50
N PRO A 133 -2.12 17.46 1.37
CA PRO A 133 -1.22 16.32 1.26
C PRO A 133 -0.12 16.41 2.33
N ARG A 134 0.29 15.24 2.85
CA ARG A 134 1.31 15.09 3.90
C ARG A 134 0.96 15.70 5.27
N SER A 135 -0.28 16.12 5.50
CA SER A 135 -0.71 16.77 6.75
C SER A 135 -0.54 15.93 8.01
N HIS A 136 -0.52 14.59 7.91
CA HIS A 136 -0.32 13.66 9.03
C HIS A 136 1.06 13.00 9.05
N ARG A 137 2.01 13.51 8.26
CA ARG A 137 3.39 13.03 8.27
C ARG A 137 4.06 13.33 9.63
N GLY A 138 4.82 12.37 10.16
CA GLY A 138 5.52 12.51 11.44
C GLY A 138 4.63 12.38 12.67
N MET A 139 3.36 12.06 12.52
CA MET A 139 2.41 11.92 13.63
C MET A 139 2.39 10.51 14.25
N GLY A 140 3.20 9.57 13.71
CA GLY A 140 3.35 8.20 14.26
C GLY A 140 2.95 7.09 13.29
N TRP A 141 2.29 7.39 12.18
CA TRP A 141 1.93 6.37 11.18
C TRP A 141 3.15 5.65 10.61
N GLU A 142 4.25 6.37 10.40
CA GLU A 142 5.48 5.81 9.85
C GLU A 142 6.08 4.72 10.77
N ASN A 143 5.91 4.85 12.10
CA ASN A 143 6.31 3.82 13.06
C ASN A 143 5.47 2.57 12.88
N PHE A 144 4.15 2.73 12.85
CA PHE A 144 3.20 1.62 12.66
C PHE A 144 3.45 0.88 11.34
N THR A 145 3.56 1.60 10.24
CA THR A 145 3.77 0.98 8.92
C THR A 145 5.18 0.38 8.77
N THR A 146 6.18 0.91 9.48
CA THR A 146 7.50 0.28 9.57
C THR A 146 7.44 -1.04 10.33
N GLU A 147 6.67 -1.11 11.43
CA GLU A 147 6.47 -2.37 12.14
C GLU A 147 5.80 -3.42 11.26
N ILE A 148 4.75 -3.06 10.51
CA ILE A 148 4.12 -3.96 9.52
C ILE A 148 5.17 -4.56 8.57
N ILE A 149 6.05 -3.72 8.00
CA ILE A 149 7.09 -4.16 7.07
C ILE A 149 8.12 -5.06 7.78
N THR A 150 8.49 -4.72 9.02
CA THR A 150 9.43 -5.50 9.83
C THR A 150 8.87 -6.89 10.16
N LEU A 151 7.59 -6.98 10.49
CA LEU A 151 6.90 -8.24 10.73
C LEU A 151 6.84 -9.08 9.44
N LEU A 152 6.48 -8.49 8.31
CA LEU A 152 6.50 -9.17 7.01
C LEU A 152 7.90 -9.64 6.62
N ASN A 153 8.94 -8.85 6.91
CA ASN A 153 10.34 -9.23 6.64
C ASN A 153 10.79 -10.47 7.43
N LYS A 154 10.14 -10.79 8.57
CA LYS A 154 10.47 -12.00 9.37
C LYS A 154 9.88 -13.29 8.77
N ARG A 155 8.98 -13.20 7.79
CA ARG A 155 8.35 -14.38 7.20
C ARG A 155 9.36 -15.20 6.39
N GLU A 156 9.26 -16.52 6.50
CA GLU A 156 10.05 -17.45 5.68
C GLU A 156 9.49 -17.58 4.25
N LYS A 157 8.15 -17.50 4.11
CA LYS A 157 7.48 -17.57 2.81
C LYS A 157 7.90 -16.36 1.94
N PRO A 158 8.45 -16.60 0.75
CA PRO A 158 8.89 -15.54 -0.14
C PRO A 158 7.78 -14.57 -0.51
N MET A 159 8.12 -13.29 -0.62
CA MET A 159 7.21 -12.24 -1.11
C MET A 159 7.97 -11.16 -1.87
N VAL A 160 7.23 -10.28 -2.55
CA VAL A 160 7.78 -9.19 -3.34
C VAL A 160 7.46 -7.85 -2.69
N PHE A 161 8.42 -6.94 -2.66
CA PHE A 161 8.22 -5.55 -2.25
C PHE A 161 8.43 -4.63 -3.46
N LEU A 162 7.41 -3.85 -3.82
CA LEU A 162 7.46 -2.85 -4.88
C LEU A 162 7.56 -1.46 -4.24
N LEU A 163 8.75 -0.85 -4.33
CA LEU A 163 9.09 0.42 -3.69
C LEU A 163 9.24 1.51 -4.75
N TRP A 164 8.19 2.28 -4.97
CA TRP A 164 8.14 3.31 -5.99
C TRP A 164 8.33 4.72 -5.42
N GLY A 165 9.41 5.38 -5.84
CA GLY A 165 9.79 6.71 -5.37
C GLY A 165 10.56 6.71 -4.04
N ASN A 166 11.04 7.88 -3.65
CA ASN A 166 11.97 8.01 -2.53
C ASN A 166 11.34 7.68 -1.17
N ASP A 167 10.08 8.05 -0.95
CA ASP A 167 9.41 7.78 0.34
C ASP A 167 9.25 6.25 0.56
N ALA A 168 8.87 5.50 -0.47
CA ALA A 168 8.78 4.04 -0.38
C ALA A 168 10.18 3.39 -0.23
N LYS A 169 11.20 3.88 -0.95
CA LYS A 169 12.57 3.38 -0.88
C LYS A 169 13.20 3.51 0.51
N GLN A 170 12.77 4.47 1.34
CA GLN A 170 13.23 4.58 2.74
C GLN A 170 12.92 3.32 3.56
N LYS A 171 11.90 2.55 3.18
CA LYS A 171 11.55 1.30 3.84
C LYS A 171 12.48 0.12 3.49
N MET A 172 13.32 0.26 2.46
CA MET A 172 14.22 -0.81 1.99
C MET A 172 15.18 -1.29 3.09
N SER A 173 15.64 -0.40 3.98
CA SER A 173 16.53 -0.76 5.09
C SER A 173 15.91 -1.72 6.12
N TYR A 174 14.59 -1.86 6.14
CA TYR A 174 13.86 -2.78 7.00
C TYR A 174 13.58 -4.14 6.34
N ILE A 175 13.92 -4.28 5.04
CA ILE A 175 13.68 -5.50 4.26
C ILE A 175 15.03 -6.16 4.00
N THR A 176 15.47 -7.00 4.92
CA THR A 176 16.80 -7.61 4.93
C THR A 176 16.80 -9.12 4.69
N ASN A 177 15.61 -9.74 4.70
CA ASN A 177 15.47 -11.18 4.50
C ASN A 177 15.74 -11.54 3.03
N PRO A 178 16.75 -12.39 2.74
CA PRO A 178 17.13 -12.74 1.38
C PRO A 178 16.07 -13.57 0.63
N ASN A 179 15.08 -14.10 1.33
CA ASN A 179 13.97 -14.83 0.71
C ASN A 179 13.00 -13.90 -0.03
N HIS A 180 13.07 -12.59 0.21
CA HIS A 180 12.18 -11.63 -0.41
C HIS A 180 12.82 -10.91 -1.60
N LEU A 181 12.01 -10.59 -2.60
CA LEU A 181 12.43 -9.78 -3.73
C LEU A 181 12.05 -8.32 -3.48
N VAL A 182 13.04 -7.42 -3.56
CA VAL A 182 12.80 -5.97 -3.49
C VAL A 182 13.05 -5.35 -4.85
N LEU A 183 12.02 -4.73 -5.43
CA LEU A 183 12.09 -4.02 -6.71
C LEU A 183 11.86 -2.52 -6.48
N THR A 184 12.74 -1.69 -7.01
CA THR A 184 12.69 -0.23 -6.84
C THR A 184 12.64 0.50 -8.17
N SER A 185 11.84 1.55 -8.26
CA SER A 185 11.78 2.44 -9.43
C SER A 185 11.50 3.89 -9.04
N ALA A 186 11.40 4.79 -10.01
CA ALA A 186 10.80 6.11 -9.80
C ALA A 186 9.32 5.98 -9.42
N HIS A 187 8.73 7.04 -8.87
CA HIS A 187 7.31 7.07 -8.52
C HIS A 187 6.45 7.14 -9.82
N PRO A 188 5.27 6.48 -9.87
CA PRO A 188 4.40 6.48 -11.05
C PRO A 188 3.72 7.83 -11.35
N SER A 189 3.94 8.89 -10.56
CA SER A 189 3.36 10.20 -10.84
C SER A 189 3.82 10.76 -12.19
N PRO A 190 3.01 11.59 -12.88
CA PRO A 190 3.41 12.21 -14.14
C PRO A 190 4.74 12.96 -14.07
N LEU A 191 5.10 13.50 -12.89
CA LEU A 191 6.34 14.24 -12.68
C LEU A 191 7.61 13.35 -12.72
N SER A 192 7.47 12.03 -12.55
CA SER A 192 8.62 11.14 -12.39
C SER A 192 8.52 9.81 -13.13
N ALA A 193 7.38 9.46 -13.69
CA ALA A 193 7.18 8.15 -14.33
C ALA A 193 8.16 7.87 -15.48
N TYR A 194 8.53 8.89 -16.23
CA TYR A 194 9.53 8.77 -17.31
C TYR A 194 10.98 8.63 -16.80
N ASN A 195 11.23 8.85 -15.52
CA ASN A 195 12.55 8.72 -14.89
C ASN A 195 12.82 7.30 -14.38
N GLY A 196 12.20 6.27 -14.98
CA GLY A 196 12.45 4.86 -14.71
C GLY A 196 11.33 4.11 -14.00
N PHE A 197 10.08 4.64 -13.98
CA PHE A 197 8.91 3.84 -13.67
C PHE A 197 8.43 3.09 -14.92
N PHE A 198 8.24 3.80 -16.04
CA PHE A 198 7.94 3.14 -17.30
C PHE A 198 9.12 2.27 -17.76
N GLY A 199 8.83 1.02 -18.09
CA GLY A 199 9.81 0.01 -18.45
C GLY A 199 10.49 -0.67 -17.25
N CYS A 200 10.06 -0.43 -16.01
CA CYS A 200 10.60 -1.10 -14.82
C CYS A 200 10.27 -2.60 -14.79
N ARG A 201 9.18 -3.02 -15.45
CA ARG A 201 8.73 -4.40 -15.58
C ARG A 201 8.55 -5.11 -14.24
N HIS A 202 8.02 -4.39 -13.26
CA HIS A 202 7.86 -4.93 -11.91
C HIS A 202 6.77 -5.99 -11.83
N PHE A 203 5.74 -5.93 -12.67
CA PHE A 203 4.59 -6.85 -12.65
C PHE A 203 4.98 -8.23 -13.16
N SER A 204 5.68 -8.32 -14.27
CA SER A 204 6.22 -9.57 -14.80
C SER A 204 7.31 -10.16 -13.89
N LYS A 205 8.23 -9.32 -13.37
CA LYS A 205 9.29 -9.75 -12.44
C LYS A 205 8.72 -10.30 -11.13
N ALA A 206 7.67 -9.67 -10.60
CA ALA A 206 6.98 -10.15 -9.39
C ALA A 206 6.38 -11.54 -9.64
N ASN A 207 5.65 -11.74 -10.73
CA ASN A 207 5.05 -13.01 -11.08
C ASN A 207 6.10 -14.08 -11.38
N GLU A 208 7.17 -13.73 -12.09
CA GLU A 208 8.29 -14.66 -12.33
C GLU A 208 8.92 -15.13 -11.02
N PHE A 209 9.14 -14.21 -10.06
CA PHE A 209 9.68 -14.56 -8.75
C PHE A 209 8.73 -15.46 -7.94
N LEU A 210 7.44 -15.13 -7.89
CA LEU A 210 6.44 -15.95 -7.20
C LEU A 210 6.39 -17.35 -7.80
N ARG A 211 6.30 -17.49 -9.12
CA ARG A 211 6.29 -18.78 -9.82
C ARG A 211 7.55 -19.61 -9.55
N LYS A 212 8.75 -19.00 -9.57
CA LYS A 212 10.01 -19.68 -9.25
C LYS A 212 10.06 -20.23 -7.84
N ASN A 213 9.29 -19.65 -6.92
CA ASN A 213 9.18 -20.10 -5.53
C ASN A 213 7.94 -20.99 -5.28
N GLY A 214 7.27 -21.46 -6.33
CA GLY A 214 6.09 -22.36 -6.20
C GLY A 214 4.84 -21.64 -5.66
N LEU A 215 4.77 -20.31 -5.79
CA LEU A 215 3.65 -19.50 -5.36
C LEU A 215 2.78 -19.08 -6.56
N GLU A 216 1.49 -18.86 -6.30
CA GLU A 216 0.57 -18.36 -7.31
C GLU A 216 0.98 -16.95 -7.77
N GLU A 217 0.89 -16.73 -9.07
CA GLU A 217 1.06 -15.43 -9.69
C GLU A 217 -0.09 -14.47 -9.29
N ILE A 218 0.17 -13.18 -9.37
CA ILE A 218 -0.83 -12.14 -9.14
C ILE A 218 -1.53 -11.85 -10.47
N ASP A 219 -2.87 -11.87 -10.44
CA ASP A 219 -3.68 -11.32 -11.53
C ASP A 219 -3.74 -9.78 -11.39
N TRP A 220 -3.01 -9.09 -12.27
CA TRP A 220 -2.97 -7.64 -12.30
C TRP A 220 -4.16 -6.99 -13.01
N SER A 221 -5.19 -7.74 -13.41
CA SER A 221 -6.46 -7.18 -13.90
C SER A 221 -7.31 -6.64 -12.76
N ILE A 222 -8.21 -5.68 -13.07
CA ILE A 222 -9.20 -5.15 -12.13
C ILE A 222 -10.61 -5.41 -12.63
#